data_ea53bdfb32c1208f170065d7dbb4ec56
#
_entry.id   ea53bdfb32c1208f170065d7dbb4ec56
#
_cell.length_a   1.000
_cell.length_b   1.000
_cell.length_c   1.000
_cell.angle_alpha   90.00
_cell.angle_beta   90.00
_cell.angle_gamma   90.00
#
_symmetry.space_group_name_H-M   'P 1'
#
loop_
_entity.id
_entity.type
_entity.pdbx_description
1 polymer ?
#
loop_
_entity_poly.entity_id
_entity_poly.type
_entity_poly.pdbx_seq_one_letter_code
_entity_poly.pdbx_strand_id
1 'polypeptide(L)'
;MKKLHGVVALLGLLVLTQPANSAELKIFGSRVTKVIVGELGPQFEKATGYTPVVIADVAAVMKRRIEAGEPFDLAVLVDFQINDLIKSGKLLADSRADIMSSGIGVAVKRGAPKPDIGTVEAFKQTMLRAASVTYLKEGASTIHLRKLFTQLGIADAIKSKAVETDGEMVSELVAEGKVELGLIVIPNIMSVPDAELVGPLPAEINSIVMFTAGISAQSANQAAARELIRLLKSPEAKPVIKAKGNDPA
;
A
#
# COMPACT_ATOMS: atom_id res chain seq x y z
N MET A 1 -12.39 -43.57 73.18
CA MET A 1 -11.95 -43.84 71.80
C MET A 1 -12.65 -42.83 70.86
N LYS A 2 -11.95 -41.70 70.48
CA LYS A 2 -12.47 -40.67 69.65
C LYS A 2 -11.81 -40.81 68.26
N LYS A 3 -12.61 -41.04 67.24
CA LYS A 3 -12.15 -41.15 65.83
C LYS A 3 -12.03 -39.73 65.23
N LEU A 4 -10.82 -39.37 64.85
CA LEU A 4 -10.49 -38.13 64.18
C LEU A 4 -10.72 -38.38 62.66
N HIS A 5 -11.65 -37.61 62.02
CA HIS A 5 -11.84 -37.63 60.59
C HIS A 5 -11.03 -36.49 60.00
N GLY A 6 -9.98 -36.83 59.25
CA GLY A 6 -9.20 -35.87 58.50
C GLY A 6 -9.94 -35.45 57.22
N VAL A 7 -10.22 -34.15 57.09
CA VAL A 7 -10.74 -33.54 55.86
C VAL A 7 -9.53 -33.15 55.00
N VAL A 8 -9.35 -33.81 53.86
CA VAL A 8 -8.37 -33.42 52.84
C VAL A 8 -9.03 -32.38 51.97
N ALA A 9 -8.60 -31.13 52.12
CA ALA A 9 -8.98 -30.03 51.22
C ALA A 9 -8.17 -30.10 49.92
N LEU A 10 -8.80 -30.43 48.81
CA LEU A 10 -8.24 -30.38 47.45
C LEU A 10 -8.25 -28.91 46.99
N LEU A 11 -7.11 -28.20 47.06
CA LEU A 11 -6.96 -26.87 46.41
C LEU A 11 -6.87 -27.08 44.90
N GLY A 12 -7.95 -26.86 44.21
CA GLY A 12 -7.95 -26.76 42.73
C GLY A 12 -7.23 -25.49 42.28
N LEU A 13 -6.09 -25.65 41.63
CA LEU A 13 -5.33 -24.54 41.01
C LEU A 13 -6.11 -24.09 39.75
N LEU A 14 -6.88 -22.99 39.86
CA LEU A 14 -7.51 -22.33 38.72
C LEU A 14 -6.41 -21.61 37.93
N VAL A 15 -5.92 -22.22 36.87
CA VAL A 15 -5.05 -21.55 35.91
C VAL A 15 -5.92 -20.57 35.11
N LEU A 16 -5.90 -19.31 35.52
CA LEU A 16 -6.47 -18.21 34.70
C LEU A 16 -5.59 -18.05 33.48
N THR A 17 -6.01 -18.61 32.35
CA THR A 17 -5.46 -18.29 31.03
C THR A 17 -5.85 -16.86 30.71
N GLN A 18 -4.95 -15.90 30.98
CA GLN A 18 -5.08 -14.56 30.43
C GLN A 18 -5.06 -14.68 28.89
N PRO A 19 -5.95 -13.98 28.17
CA PRO A 19 -5.81 -13.89 26.72
C PRO A 19 -4.43 -13.27 26.45
N ALA A 20 -3.58 -13.98 25.74
CA ALA A 20 -2.31 -13.45 25.30
C ALA A 20 -2.63 -12.24 24.41
N ASN A 21 -2.33 -11.04 24.91
CA ASN A 21 -2.38 -9.83 24.09
C ASN A 21 -1.35 -10.05 22.98
N SER A 22 -1.80 -10.26 21.73
CA SER A 22 -0.89 -10.47 20.60
C SER A 22 -0.01 -9.22 20.48
N ALA A 23 1.29 -9.42 20.32
CA ALA A 23 2.20 -8.31 20.09
C ALA A 23 1.92 -7.67 18.73
N GLU A 24 1.95 -6.34 18.65
CA GLU A 24 1.76 -5.64 17.38
C GLU A 24 3.03 -5.69 16.54
N LEU A 25 2.86 -5.94 15.21
CA LEU A 25 3.88 -5.72 14.19
C LEU A 25 3.51 -4.46 13.41
N LYS A 26 4.23 -3.36 13.65
CA LYS A 26 3.95 -2.04 13.07
C LYS A 26 4.52 -1.94 11.65
N ILE A 27 3.66 -1.71 10.67
CA ILE A 27 4.01 -1.68 9.25
C ILE A 27 3.73 -0.28 8.69
N PHE A 28 4.72 0.32 8.02
CA PHE A 28 4.53 1.53 7.23
C PHE A 28 4.32 1.15 5.77
N GLY A 29 3.22 1.60 5.18
CA GLY A 29 2.87 1.26 3.80
C GLY A 29 1.80 2.15 3.21
N SER A 30 1.30 1.78 2.05
CA SER A 30 0.18 2.43 1.38
C SER A 30 -1.16 1.84 1.81
N ARG A 31 -2.26 2.47 1.37
CA ARG A 31 -3.62 1.92 1.49
C ARG A 31 -3.71 0.50 0.93
N VAL A 32 -3.07 0.25 -0.20
CA VAL A 32 -3.06 -1.07 -0.83
C VAL A 32 -2.36 -2.11 0.05
N THR A 33 -1.23 -1.75 0.65
CA THR A 33 -0.55 -2.58 1.65
C THR A 33 -1.48 -2.91 2.80
N LYS A 34 -2.24 -1.91 3.31
CA LYS A 34 -3.20 -2.11 4.40
C LYS A 34 -4.31 -3.10 4.03
N VAL A 35 -4.84 -3.02 2.82
CA VAL A 35 -5.89 -3.94 2.35
C VAL A 35 -5.37 -5.37 2.20
N ILE A 36 -4.19 -5.55 1.58
CA ILE A 36 -3.58 -6.88 1.39
C ILE A 36 -3.20 -7.51 2.72
N VAL A 37 -2.52 -6.75 3.59
CA VAL A 37 -2.13 -7.22 4.93
C VAL A 37 -3.36 -7.49 5.80
N GLY A 38 -4.43 -6.71 5.67
CA GLY A 38 -5.69 -6.94 6.37
C GLY A 38 -6.35 -8.29 6.00
N GLU A 39 -6.27 -8.68 4.72
CA GLU A 39 -6.83 -9.95 4.24
C GLU A 39 -5.96 -11.17 4.66
N LEU A 40 -4.63 -11.01 4.66
CA LEU A 40 -3.69 -12.06 5.06
C LEU A 40 -3.39 -12.08 6.57
N GLY A 41 -3.77 -11.01 7.29
CA GLY A 41 -3.46 -10.80 8.71
C GLY A 41 -3.92 -11.93 9.63
N PRO A 42 -5.13 -12.45 9.53
CA PRO A 42 -5.59 -13.57 10.38
C PRO A 42 -4.73 -14.83 10.25
N GLN A 43 -4.24 -15.14 9.04
CA GLN A 43 -3.33 -16.25 8.81
C GLN A 43 -1.97 -15.98 9.45
N PHE A 44 -1.45 -14.77 9.31
CA PHE A 44 -0.19 -14.33 9.90
C PHE A 44 -0.24 -14.39 11.43
N GLU A 45 -1.30 -13.82 12.03
CA GLU A 45 -1.48 -13.80 13.49
C GLU A 45 -1.55 -15.21 14.07
N LYS A 46 -2.29 -16.11 13.42
CA LYS A 46 -2.37 -17.52 13.84
C LYS A 46 -1.00 -18.21 13.79
N ALA A 47 -0.17 -17.88 12.82
CA ALA A 47 1.14 -18.51 12.63
C ALA A 47 2.21 -17.97 13.57
N THR A 48 2.12 -16.67 13.96
CA THR A 48 3.22 -15.97 14.63
C THR A 48 2.86 -15.43 16.01
N GLY A 49 1.58 -15.26 16.33
CA GLY A 49 1.10 -14.58 17.53
C GLY A 49 1.23 -13.05 17.45
N TYR A 50 1.57 -12.47 16.31
CA TYR A 50 1.65 -11.04 16.08
C TYR A 50 0.47 -10.52 15.29
N THR A 51 -0.13 -9.41 15.72
CA THR A 51 -1.16 -8.69 14.94
C THR A 51 -0.48 -7.68 14.01
N PRO A 52 -0.60 -7.79 12.67
CA PRO A 52 -0.01 -6.82 11.76
C PRO A 52 -0.85 -5.54 11.72
N VAL A 53 -0.24 -4.40 12.07
CA VAL A 53 -0.89 -3.08 12.10
C VAL A 53 -0.27 -2.18 11.04
N VAL A 54 -1.03 -1.87 9.97
CA VAL A 54 -0.56 -1.02 8.88
C VAL A 54 -0.98 0.43 9.09
N ILE A 55 0.02 1.29 9.19
CA ILE A 55 -0.13 2.75 9.11
C ILE A 55 0.07 3.12 7.64
N ALA A 56 -1.00 3.61 7.03
CA ALA A 56 -1.05 3.84 5.59
C ALA A 56 -1.01 5.33 5.25
N ASP A 57 -0.12 5.69 4.34
CA ASP A 57 -0.05 6.99 3.67
C ASP A 57 0.75 6.85 2.37
N VAL A 58 0.90 7.93 1.60
CA VAL A 58 1.77 7.91 0.42
C VAL A 58 3.23 7.65 0.81
N ALA A 59 3.94 6.93 -0.04
CA ALA A 59 5.28 6.45 0.25
C ALA A 59 6.28 7.57 0.63
N ALA A 60 6.14 8.78 0.07
CA ALA A 60 6.96 9.93 0.40
C ALA A 60 6.76 10.39 1.85
N VAL A 61 5.52 10.38 2.35
CA VAL A 61 5.20 10.69 3.75
C VAL A 61 5.80 9.65 4.68
N MET A 62 5.63 8.36 4.36
CA MET A 62 6.19 7.27 5.16
C MET A 62 7.72 7.34 5.22
N LYS A 63 8.39 7.62 4.09
CA LYS A 63 9.85 7.82 4.06
C LYS A 63 10.28 8.93 5.02
N ARG A 64 9.61 10.10 4.99
CA ARG A 64 9.93 11.23 5.90
C ARG A 64 9.75 10.85 7.38
N ARG A 65 8.70 10.09 7.73
CA ARG A 65 8.47 9.60 9.11
C ARG A 65 9.59 8.66 9.57
N ILE A 66 10.05 7.76 8.69
CA ILE A 66 11.19 6.88 8.97
C ILE A 66 12.48 7.70 9.18
N GLU A 67 12.73 8.68 8.32
CA GLU A 67 13.90 9.56 8.42
C GLU A 67 13.88 10.39 9.71
N ALA A 68 12.70 10.81 10.15
CA ALA A 68 12.48 11.49 11.42
C ALA A 68 12.64 10.57 12.65
N GLY A 69 12.82 9.27 12.46
CA GLY A 69 13.08 8.32 13.54
C GLY A 69 11.81 7.73 14.18
N GLU A 70 10.65 7.83 13.53
CA GLU A 70 9.43 7.18 14.03
C GLU A 70 9.61 5.66 14.06
N PRO A 71 9.28 4.97 15.17
CA PRO A 71 9.48 3.53 15.29
C PRO A 71 8.48 2.75 14.42
N PHE A 72 8.99 1.72 13.74
CA PHE A 72 8.24 0.75 12.94
C PHE A 72 9.03 -0.55 12.83
N ASP A 73 8.38 -1.62 12.35
CA ASP A 73 9.02 -2.93 12.19
C ASP A 73 9.31 -3.24 10.71
N LEU A 74 8.35 -2.96 9.84
CA LEU A 74 8.44 -3.24 8.41
C LEU A 74 7.96 -2.02 7.61
N ALA A 75 8.65 -1.71 6.51
CA ALA A 75 8.17 -0.76 5.50
C ALA A 75 7.88 -1.49 4.18
N VAL A 76 6.77 -1.14 3.52
CA VAL A 76 6.44 -1.54 2.15
C VAL A 76 6.22 -0.27 1.34
N LEU A 77 7.26 0.18 0.66
CA LEU A 77 7.31 1.45 -0.06
C LEU A 77 7.76 1.22 -1.51
N VAL A 78 7.89 2.28 -2.27
CA VAL A 78 8.46 2.22 -3.63
C VAL A 78 9.93 1.84 -3.56
N ASP A 79 10.41 1.04 -4.50
CA ASP A 79 11.73 0.39 -4.54
C ASP A 79 12.90 1.37 -4.31
N PHE A 80 12.91 2.52 -5.01
CA PHE A 80 14.00 3.50 -4.85
C PHE A 80 14.04 4.11 -3.44
N GLN A 81 12.88 4.26 -2.77
CA GLN A 81 12.83 4.76 -1.40
C GLN A 81 13.34 3.73 -0.39
N ILE A 82 13.03 2.44 -0.59
CA ILE A 82 13.61 1.36 0.20
C ILE A 82 15.13 1.34 0.03
N ASN A 83 15.61 1.49 -1.21
CA ASN A 83 17.05 1.54 -1.48
C ASN A 83 17.74 2.71 -0.77
N ASP A 84 17.11 3.91 -0.75
CA ASP A 84 17.63 5.07 -0.04
C ASP A 84 17.67 4.85 1.48
N LEU A 85 16.62 4.26 2.04
CA LEU A 85 16.53 3.95 3.47
C LEU A 85 17.54 2.87 3.90
N ILE A 86 17.85 1.92 3.02
CA ILE A 86 18.94 0.95 3.25
C ILE A 86 20.28 1.68 3.26
N LYS A 87 20.56 2.53 2.27
CA LYS A 87 21.82 3.31 2.19
C LYS A 87 22.02 4.19 3.42
N SER A 88 20.95 4.72 3.99
CA SER A 88 21.00 5.55 5.23
C SER A 88 20.97 4.72 6.52
N GLY A 89 21.03 3.38 6.46
CA GLY A 89 21.06 2.49 7.61
C GLY A 89 19.75 2.41 8.40
N LYS A 90 18.64 2.89 7.83
CA LYS A 90 17.31 2.81 8.46
C LYS A 90 16.67 1.42 8.30
N LEU A 91 17.01 0.71 7.23
CA LEU A 91 16.53 -0.63 6.92
C LEU A 91 17.70 -1.60 6.79
N LEU A 92 17.45 -2.86 7.13
CA LEU A 92 18.39 -3.98 6.94
C LEU A 92 18.52 -4.30 5.45
N ALA A 93 19.74 -4.29 4.92
CA ALA A 93 20.01 -4.55 3.51
C ALA A 93 19.58 -5.96 3.06
N ASP A 94 19.76 -6.95 3.94
CA ASP A 94 19.42 -8.36 3.70
C ASP A 94 17.92 -8.67 3.79
N SER A 95 17.11 -7.67 4.17
CA SER A 95 15.64 -7.80 4.28
C SER A 95 14.89 -7.28 3.05
N ARG A 96 15.60 -6.67 2.07
CA ARG A 96 14.96 -6.12 0.87
C ARG A 96 14.27 -7.23 0.07
N ALA A 97 12.99 -7.06 -0.18
CA ALA A 97 12.18 -8.01 -0.95
C ALA A 97 11.14 -7.29 -1.81
N ASP A 98 11.15 -7.53 -3.11
CA ASP A 98 10.09 -7.05 -4.00
C ASP A 98 8.82 -7.87 -3.72
N ILE A 99 7.70 -7.19 -3.52
CA ILE A 99 6.43 -7.81 -3.11
C ILE A 99 5.42 -7.81 -4.25
N MET A 100 5.21 -6.66 -4.87
CA MET A 100 4.21 -6.48 -5.90
C MET A 100 4.53 -5.27 -6.76
N SER A 101 3.93 -5.22 -7.95
CA SER A 101 4.05 -4.08 -8.85
C SER A 101 2.70 -3.69 -9.43
N SER A 102 2.58 -2.45 -9.91
CA SER A 102 1.39 -1.99 -10.62
C SER A 102 1.71 -0.87 -11.60
N GLY A 103 0.94 -0.81 -12.68
CA GLY A 103 0.93 0.31 -13.60
C GLY A 103 0.10 1.49 -13.11
N ILE A 104 0.25 2.63 -13.78
CA ILE A 104 -0.61 3.79 -13.60
C ILE A 104 -1.87 3.59 -14.43
N GLY A 105 -3.03 3.91 -13.86
CA GLY A 105 -4.32 3.88 -14.53
C GLY A 105 -5.02 5.23 -14.53
N VAL A 106 -6.08 5.31 -15.33
CA VAL A 106 -7.01 6.44 -15.37
C VAL A 106 -8.30 6.06 -14.65
N ALA A 107 -8.74 6.93 -13.76
CA ALA A 107 -9.99 6.80 -13.02
C ALA A 107 -11.02 7.79 -13.50
N VAL A 108 -12.28 7.37 -13.50
CA VAL A 108 -13.47 8.20 -13.61
C VAL A 108 -14.41 7.93 -12.43
N LYS A 109 -15.40 8.81 -12.22
CA LYS A 109 -16.48 8.51 -11.28
C LYS A 109 -17.27 7.29 -11.78
N ARG A 110 -17.68 6.41 -10.88
CA ARG A 110 -18.52 5.24 -11.21
C ARG A 110 -19.74 5.65 -12.03
N GLY A 111 -19.93 4.94 -13.15
CA GLY A 111 -21.02 5.18 -14.09
C GLY A 111 -20.81 6.36 -15.04
N ALA A 112 -19.72 7.13 -14.93
CA ALA A 112 -19.37 8.11 -15.92
C ALA A 112 -18.88 7.43 -17.23
N PRO A 113 -19.05 8.07 -18.41
CA PRO A 113 -18.50 7.57 -19.65
C PRO A 113 -16.99 7.36 -19.53
N LYS A 114 -16.51 6.19 -19.97
CA LYS A 114 -15.08 5.89 -20.03
C LYS A 114 -14.48 6.49 -21.29
N PRO A 115 -13.54 7.43 -21.18
CA PRO A 115 -12.86 7.98 -22.33
C PRO A 115 -11.94 6.95 -22.99
N ASP A 116 -11.68 7.11 -24.28
CA ASP A 116 -10.69 6.30 -24.99
C ASP A 116 -9.26 6.71 -24.57
N ILE A 117 -8.53 5.73 -24.05
CA ILE A 117 -7.11 5.84 -23.67
C ILE A 117 -6.28 4.69 -24.26
N GLY A 118 -6.80 3.96 -25.24
CA GLY A 118 -6.20 2.74 -25.78
C GLY A 118 -4.91 2.95 -26.57
N THR A 119 -4.63 4.17 -27.01
CA THR A 119 -3.37 4.55 -27.69
C THR A 119 -2.79 5.81 -27.07
N VAL A 120 -1.51 6.07 -27.33
CA VAL A 120 -0.83 7.30 -26.84
C VAL A 120 -1.55 8.55 -27.32
N GLU A 121 -2.01 8.59 -28.58
CA GLU A 121 -2.73 9.73 -29.11
C GLU A 121 -4.14 9.85 -28.50
N ALA A 122 -4.89 8.76 -28.34
CA ALA A 122 -6.19 8.77 -27.70
C ALA A 122 -6.08 9.26 -26.22
N PHE A 123 -5.09 8.77 -25.49
CA PHE A 123 -4.78 9.26 -24.14
C PHE A 123 -4.48 10.77 -24.14
N LYS A 124 -3.60 11.23 -25.04
CA LYS A 124 -3.27 12.66 -25.17
C LYS A 124 -4.52 13.50 -25.42
N GLN A 125 -5.37 13.10 -26.38
CA GLN A 125 -6.60 13.81 -26.69
C GLN A 125 -7.60 13.79 -25.53
N THR A 126 -7.71 12.68 -24.82
CA THR A 126 -8.51 12.57 -23.61
C THR A 126 -8.02 13.55 -22.53
N MET A 127 -6.71 13.59 -22.29
CA MET A 127 -6.12 14.50 -21.33
C MET A 127 -6.33 15.98 -21.72
N LEU A 128 -6.29 16.31 -22.99
CA LEU A 128 -6.54 17.69 -23.46
C LEU A 128 -8.01 18.12 -23.33
N ARG A 129 -8.96 17.20 -23.61
CA ARG A 129 -10.42 17.47 -23.55
C ARG A 129 -10.99 17.47 -22.14
N ALA A 130 -10.42 16.73 -21.21
CA ALA A 130 -10.91 16.68 -19.84
C ALA A 130 -11.02 18.08 -19.22
N ALA A 131 -12.11 18.35 -18.51
CA ALA A 131 -12.33 19.63 -17.82
C ALA A 131 -11.40 19.78 -16.63
N SER A 132 -11.06 18.68 -15.92
CA SER A 132 -10.17 18.67 -14.77
C SER A 132 -9.45 17.33 -14.64
N VAL A 133 -8.24 17.37 -14.09
CA VAL A 133 -7.40 16.19 -13.90
C VAL A 133 -6.82 16.23 -12.49
N THR A 134 -6.72 15.09 -11.82
CA THR A 134 -6.03 15.00 -10.52
C THR A 134 -4.98 13.91 -10.52
N TYR A 135 -3.91 14.16 -9.82
CA TYR A 135 -2.83 13.23 -9.50
C TYR A 135 -2.13 13.68 -8.21
N LEU A 136 -1.30 12.81 -7.63
CA LEU A 136 -0.57 13.16 -6.40
C LEU A 136 0.38 14.34 -6.65
N LYS A 137 0.54 15.20 -5.65
CA LYS A 137 1.54 16.26 -5.66
C LYS A 137 2.97 15.70 -5.67
N GLU A 138 3.19 14.60 -4.99
CA GLU A 138 4.48 13.90 -4.93
C GLU A 138 4.30 12.38 -4.92
N GLY A 139 5.25 11.65 -5.50
CA GLY A 139 5.24 10.18 -5.55
C GLY A 139 5.82 9.65 -6.86
N ALA A 140 5.98 8.33 -6.95
CA ALA A 140 6.56 7.67 -8.12
C ALA A 140 5.73 7.91 -9.39
N SER A 141 4.40 7.78 -9.30
CA SER A 141 3.50 8.07 -10.42
C SER A 141 3.58 9.53 -10.86
N THR A 142 3.71 10.47 -9.93
CA THR A 142 3.81 11.91 -10.23
C THR A 142 5.06 12.25 -11.01
N ILE A 143 6.21 11.71 -10.61
CA ILE A 143 7.48 11.90 -11.32
C ILE A 143 7.34 11.44 -12.77
N HIS A 144 6.76 10.27 -12.99
CA HIS A 144 6.51 9.76 -14.33
C HIS A 144 5.51 10.62 -15.11
N LEU A 145 4.35 10.96 -14.52
CA LEU A 145 3.29 11.74 -15.20
C LEU A 145 3.78 13.12 -15.63
N ARG A 146 4.53 13.84 -14.80
CA ARG A 146 5.07 15.16 -15.16
C ARG A 146 6.04 15.07 -16.34
N LYS A 147 6.91 14.05 -16.36
CA LYS A 147 7.79 13.76 -17.50
C LYS A 147 6.98 13.42 -18.74
N LEU A 148 5.97 12.57 -18.62
CA LEU A 148 5.09 12.16 -19.70
C LEU A 148 4.33 13.35 -20.32
N PHE A 149 3.74 14.22 -19.49
CA PHE A 149 3.04 15.42 -19.98
C PHE A 149 3.97 16.35 -20.77
N THR A 150 5.23 16.47 -20.33
CA THR A 150 6.24 17.22 -21.09
C THR A 150 6.56 16.55 -22.42
N GLN A 151 6.77 15.24 -22.44
CA GLN A 151 7.06 14.47 -23.67
C GLN A 151 5.91 14.54 -24.69
N LEU A 152 4.67 14.53 -24.20
CA LEU A 152 3.47 14.63 -25.04
C LEU A 152 3.16 16.07 -25.47
N GLY A 153 3.89 17.08 -24.95
CA GLY A 153 3.65 18.49 -25.24
C GLY A 153 2.33 19.03 -24.67
N ILE A 154 1.84 18.47 -23.57
CA ILE A 154 0.57 18.87 -22.94
C ILE A 154 0.76 19.41 -21.51
N ALA A 155 1.99 19.61 -21.06
CA ALA A 155 2.27 19.98 -19.68
C ALA A 155 1.55 21.26 -19.23
N ASP A 156 1.54 22.32 -20.04
CA ASP A 156 0.87 23.59 -19.69
C ASP A 156 -0.65 23.45 -19.68
N ALA A 157 -1.22 22.69 -20.64
CA ALA A 157 -2.65 22.39 -20.69
C ALA A 157 -3.10 21.59 -19.45
N ILE A 158 -2.30 20.64 -18.99
CA ILE A 158 -2.60 19.90 -17.76
C ILE A 158 -2.46 20.79 -16.55
N LYS A 159 -1.38 21.57 -16.44
CA LYS A 159 -1.12 22.47 -15.30
C LYS A 159 -2.28 23.46 -15.06
N SER A 160 -2.93 23.94 -16.12
CA SER A 160 -4.04 24.90 -16.02
C SER A 160 -5.32 24.33 -15.39
N LYS A 161 -5.47 23.00 -15.34
CA LYS A 161 -6.68 22.30 -14.88
C LYS A 161 -6.39 21.17 -13.90
N ALA A 162 -5.13 21.01 -13.49
CA ALA A 162 -4.73 19.99 -12.53
C ALA A 162 -5.09 20.39 -11.12
N VAL A 163 -5.66 19.42 -10.36
CA VAL A 163 -5.83 19.46 -8.93
C VAL A 163 -4.83 18.48 -8.35
N GLU A 164 -3.70 18.99 -7.90
CA GLU A 164 -2.69 18.17 -7.23
C GLU A 164 -3.09 17.93 -5.78
N THR A 165 -3.06 16.68 -5.32
CA THR A 165 -3.47 16.30 -3.97
C THR A 165 -2.29 15.88 -3.11
N ASP A 166 -2.40 16.19 -1.82
CA ASP A 166 -1.59 15.59 -0.78
C ASP A 166 -2.30 14.30 -0.30
N GLY A 167 -1.51 13.26 0.06
CA GLY A 167 -2.07 12.00 0.49
C GLY A 167 -2.74 11.18 -0.64
N GLU A 168 -3.48 10.14 -0.27
CA GLU A 168 -4.08 9.19 -1.23
C GLU A 168 -5.50 9.60 -1.66
N MET A 169 -5.74 10.90 -1.97
CA MET A 169 -7.08 11.43 -2.23
C MET A 169 -7.48 11.51 -3.72
N VAL A 170 -6.63 11.06 -4.64
CA VAL A 170 -6.91 11.14 -6.10
C VAL A 170 -8.22 10.44 -6.45
N SER A 171 -8.40 9.21 -5.99
CA SER A 171 -9.57 8.40 -6.29
C SER A 171 -10.84 8.91 -5.59
N GLU A 172 -10.73 9.48 -4.40
CA GLU A 172 -11.84 10.09 -3.66
C GLU A 172 -12.39 11.33 -4.38
N LEU A 173 -11.51 12.23 -4.85
CA LEU A 173 -11.94 13.40 -5.60
C LEU A 173 -12.71 13.04 -6.87
N VAL A 174 -12.27 11.98 -7.55
CA VAL A 174 -12.97 11.44 -8.73
C VAL A 174 -14.31 10.80 -8.33
N ALA A 175 -14.32 9.97 -7.30
CA ALA A 175 -15.53 9.30 -6.79
C ALA A 175 -16.61 10.31 -6.38
N GLU A 176 -16.23 11.40 -5.74
CA GLU A 176 -17.12 12.50 -5.36
C GLU A 176 -17.57 13.34 -6.56
N GLY A 177 -16.94 13.20 -7.73
CA GLY A 177 -17.20 13.98 -8.93
C GLY A 177 -16.66 15.41 -8.88
N LYS A 178 -15.71 15.68 -7.96
CA LYS A 178 -15.02 16.97 -7.85
C LYS A 178 -14.01 17.20 -8.95
N VAL A 179 -13.48 16.12 -9.52
CA VAL A 179 -12.54 16.11 -10.62
C VAL A 179 -12.95 15.02 -11.63
N GLU A 180 -12.81 15.31 -12.93
CA GLU A 180 -13.26 14.42 -13.99
C GLU A 180 -12.38 13.17 -14.13
N LEU A 181 -11.06 13.35 -14.20
CA LEU A 181 -10.10 12.26 -14.38
C LEU A 181 -9.07 12.21 -13.25
N GLY A 182 -8.79 11.01 -12.78
CA GLY A 182 -7.72 10.75 -11.82
C GLY A 182 -6.62 9.86 -12.42
N LEU A 183 -5.36 10.17 -12.16
CA LEU A 183 -4.21 9.37 -12.58
C LEU A 183 -3.41 8.93 -11.36
N ILE A 184 -3.43 7.64 -11.10
CA ILE A 184 -2.72 7.04 -9.95
C ILE A 184 -2.48 5.55 -10.25
N VAL A 185 -1.67 4.88 -9.45
CA VAL A 185 -1.50 3.41 -9.55
C VAL A 185 -2.85 2.70 -9.41
N ILE A 186 -3.07 1.70 -10.26
CA ILE A 186 -4.36 0.99 -10.41
C ILE A 186 -4.97 0.53 -9.07
N PRO A 187 -4.23 -0.06 -8.12
CA PRO A 187 -4.80 -0.53 -6.86
C PRO A 187 -5.43 0.59 -6.03
N ASN A 188 -4.92 1.82 -6.10
CA ASN A 188 -5.52 2.94 -5.38
C ASN A 188 -6.89 3.33 -5.98
N ILE A 189 -7.06 3.20 -7.30
CA ILE A 189 -8.37 3.38 -7.95
C ILE A 189 -9.34 2.31 -7.47
N MET A 190 -8.91 1.04 -7.51
CA MET A 190 -9.75 -0.11 -7.14
C MET A 190 -10.11 -0.16 -5.65
N SER A 191 -9.39 0.56 -4.79
CA SER A 191 -9.65 0.61 -3.35
C SER A 191 -10.78 1.58 -2.95
N VAL A 192 -11.27 2.41 -3.89
CA VAL A 192 -12.35 3.38 -3.65
C VAL A 192 -13.61 2.96 -4.39
N PRO A 193 -14.72 2.59 -3.70
CA PRO A 193 -15.89 1.97 -4.33
C PRO A 193 -16.52 2.76 -5.47
N ASP A 194 -16.55 4.09 -5.36
CA ASP A 194 -17.20 4.98 -6.33
C ASP A 194 -16.23 5.59 -7.35
N ALA A 195 -14.96 5.18 -7.33
CA ALA A 195 -14.03 5.38 -8.42
C ALA A 195 -14.06 4.17 -9.36
N GLU A 196 -14.01 4.41 -10.66
CA GLU A 196 -14.02 3.35 -11.66
C GLU A 196 -12.77 3.44 -12.54
N LEU A 197 -12.08 2.32 -12.68
CA LEU A 197 -10.93 2.21 -13.56
C LEU A 197 -11.38 2.24 -15.03
N VAL A 198 -10.86 3.19 -15.78
CA VAL A 198 -10.99 3.22 -17.25
C VAL A 198 -10.09 2.13 -17.84
N GLY A 199 -8.84 2.12 -17.45
CA GLY A 199 -7.81 1.18 -17.87
C GLY A 199 -6.42 1.66 -17.43
N PRO A 200 -5.37 0.84 -17.69
CA PRO A 200 -3.98 1.28 -17.57
C PRO A 200 -3.66 2.34 -18.62
N LEU A 201 -2.62 3.14 -18.40
CA LEU A 201 -2.03 3.92 -19.49
C LEU A 201 -1.57 2.98 -20.62
N PRO A 202 -1.54 3.45 -21.89
CA PRO A 202 -0.96 2.68 -22.99
C PRO A 202 0.43 2.15 -22.62
N ALA A 203 0.75 0.92 -23.02
CA ALA A 203 1.96 0.21 -22.60
C ALA A 203 3.24 1.02 -22.89
N GLU A 204 3.27 1.73 -24.02
CA GLU A 204 4.40 2.54 -24.49
C GLU A 204 4.72 3.73 -23.58
N ILE A 205 3.74 4.20 -22.82
CA ILE A 205 3.85 5.37 -21.95
C ILE A 205 3.52 5.05 -20.48
N ASN A 206 3.27 3.79 -20.14
CA ASN A 206 3.02 3.42 -18.74
C ASN A 206 4.35 3.30 -17.98
N SER A 207 4.27 3.37 -16.68
CA SER A 207 5.36 3.11 -15.76
C SER A 207 4.91 2.11 -14.71
N ILE A 208 5.72 1.09 -14.51
CA ILE A 208 5.49 0.09 -13.48
C ILE A 208 6.13 0.58 -12.18
N VAL A 209 5.33 0.71 -11.15
CA VAL A 209 5.76 1.05 -9.80
C VAL A 209 5.94 -0.26 -9.02
N MET A 210 7.17 -0.51 -8.57
CA MET A 210 7.51 -1.66 -7.72
C MET A 210 7.37 -1.28 -6.25
N PHE A 211 6.64 -2.10 -5.50
CA PHE A 211 6.51 -2.00 -4.04
C PHE A 211 7.39 -3.05 -3.39
N THR A 212 8.33 -2.57 -2.61
CA THR A 212 9.41 -3.35 -2.00
C THR A 212 9.30 -3.28 -0.49
N ALA A 213 9.53 -4.39 0.19
CA ALA A 213 9.60 -4.47 1.64
C ALA A 213 11.03 -4.28 2.14
N GLY A 214 11.15 -3.72 3.35
CA GLY A 214 12.40 -3.62 4.10
C GLY A 214 12.13 -3.55 5.61
N ILE A 215 12.91 -4.30 6.39
CA ILE A 215 12.77 -4.39 7.85
C ILE A 215 13.56 -3.27 8.51
N SER A 216 12.97 -2.62 9.51
CA SER A 216 13.66 -1.60 10.31
C SER A 216 14.92 -2.17 10.98
N ALA A 217 16.03 -1.45 10.83
CA ALA A 217 17.28 -1.83 11.52
C ALA A 217 17.17 -1.77 13.05
N GLN A 218 16.19 -1.05 13.58
CA GLN A 218 15.95 -0.89 15.02
C GLN A 218 14.78 -1.77 15.55
N SER A 219 14.11 -2.53 14.68
CA SER A 219 13.01 -3.38 15.12
C SER A 219 13.47 -4.50 16.05
N ALA A 220 12.77 -4.67 17.17
CA ALA A 220 12.90 -5.84 18.03
C ALA A 220 12.14 -7.07 17.46
N ASN A 221 11.25 -6.86 16.47
CA ASN A 221 10.34 -7.86 15.91
C ASN A 221 10.82 -8.38 14.55
N GLN A 222 12.13 -8.36 14.26
CA GLN A 222 12.68 -8.70 12.94
C GLN A 222 12.28 -10.09 12.45
N ALA A 223 12.19 -11.08 13.34
CA ALA A 223 11.77 -12.43 12.98
C ALA A 223 10.32 -12.45 12.46
N ALA A 224 9.40 -11.79 13.17
CA ALA A 224 8.00 -11.67 12.74
C ALA A 224 7.87 -10.87 11.43
N ALA A 225 8.68 -9.81 11.25
CA ALA A 225 8.71 -9.04 10.00
C ALA A 225 9.18 -9.89 8.81
N ARG A 226 10.18 -10.77 8.99
CA ARG A 226 10.61 -11.73 7.95
C ARG A 226 9.51 -12.73 7.60
N GLU A 227 8.76 -13.21 8.58
CA GLU A 227 7.61 -14.09 8.34
C GLU A 227 6.51 -13.40 7.54
N LEU A 228 6.23 -12.10 7.79
CA LEU A 228 5.27 -11.36 6.99
C LEU A 228 5.76 -11.17 5.55
N ILE A 229 7.03 -10.86 5.33
CA ILE A 229 7.61 -10.80 3.98
C ILE A 229 7.44 -12.16 3.27
N ARG A 230 7.71 -13.26 3.98
CA ARG A 230 7.57 -14.61 3.43
C ARG A 230 6.11 -14.91 3.04
N LEU A 231 5.16 -14.53 3.88
CA LEU A 231 3.72 -14.67 3.58
C LEU A 231 3.33 -13.84 2.37
N LEU A 232 3.74 -12.56 2.30
CA LEU A 232 3.43 -11.67 1.17
C LEU A 232 4.00 -12.18 -0.18
N LYS A 233 5.06 -13.00 -0.15
CA LYS A 233 5.67 -13.63 -1.33
C LYS A 233 5.19 -15.05 -1.58
N SER A 234 4.33 -15.58 -0.74
CA SER A 234 3.85 -16.95 -0.84
C SER A 234 2.86 -17.15 -2.01
N PRO A 235 2.67 -18.39 -2.47
CA PRO A 235 1.63 -18.70 -3.46
C PRO A 235 0.23 -18.27 -3.02
N GLU A 236 -0.07 -18.33 -1.72
CA GLU A 236 -1.37 -17.97 -1.13
C GLU A 236 -1.63 -16.46 -1.21
N ALA A 237 -0.61 -15.61 -1.18
CA ALA A 237 -0.75 -14.16 -1.30
C ALA A 237 -1.01 -13.72 -2.76
N LYS A 238 -0.58 -14.50 -3.76
CA LYS A 238 -0.71 -14.11 -5.18
C LYS A 238 -2.14 -13.78 -5.61
N PRO A 239 -3.16 -14.60 -5.34
CA PRO A 239 -4.53 -14.26 -5.71
C PRO A 239 -5.04 -13.01 -4.99
N VAL A 240 -4.68 -12.80 -3.72
CA VAL A 240 -5.05 -11.61 -2.95
C VAL A 240 -4.43 -10.35 -3.59
N ILE A 241 -3.13 -10.39 -3.90
CA ILE A 241 -2.40 -9.29 -4.54
C ILE A 241 -3.04 -8.95 -5.91
N LYS A 242 -3.33 -9.97 -6.75
CA LYS A 242 -3.97 -9.78 -8.06
C LYS A 242 -5.37 -9.20 -7.95
N ALA A 243 -6.18 -9.68 -7.00
CA ALA A 243 -7.53 -9.17 -6.78
C ALA A 243 -7.57 -7.67 -6.38
N LYS A 244 -6.44 -7.14 -5.89
CA LYS A 244 -6.28 -5.71 -5.55
C LYS A 244 -5.59 -4.88 -6.65
N GLY A 245 -5.47 -5.42 -7.87
CA GLY A 245 -4.93 -4.69 -9.03
C GLY A 245 -3.41 -4.60 -9.09
N ASN A 246 -2.71 -5.50 -8.40
CA ASN A 246 -1.25 -5.60 -8.46
C ASN A 246 -0.80 -6.91 -9.11
N ASP A 247 0.40 -6.91 -9.66
CA ASP A 247 1.11 -8.10 -10.09
C ASP A 247 2.06 -8.54 -8.96
N PRO A 248 1.97 -9.80 -8.47
CA PRO A 248 2.92 -10.35 -7.51
C PRO A 248 4.33 -10.39 -8.10
N ALA A 249 5.35 -10.06 -7.30
CA ALA A 249 6.76 -10.12 -7.68
C ALA A 249 7.30 -11.57 -7.68
#